data_04ee7cca8dc8aead4a24ebb017b45440
#
_entry.id   04ee7cca8dc8aead4a24ebb017b45440
#
_cell.length_a   1.000
_cell.length_b   1.000
_cell.length_c   1.000
_cell.angle_alpha   90.00
_cell.angle_beta   90.00
_cell.angle_gamma   90.00
#
_symmetry.space_group_name_H-M   'P 1'
#
loop_
_entity.id
_entity.type
_entity.pdbx_description
1 polymer ?
#
loop_
_entity_poly.entity_id
_entity_poly.type
_entity_poly.pdbx_seq_one_letter_code
_entity_poly.pdbx_strand_id
1 'polypeptide(L)'
;MPYLKLKASYGQVGNSSGVDAFYYRGRMWPQNEVYITGVNMGTKLGGYIQDILPNPGLTWEKARILNIGIDTRLFSDRLSVTAEFFKDNRHDMYVVNNKISSLVGNVKEFKQNIGKINSHGVDLSAMWNSNIADWSYFIGGTFSYSTNELIANGEVDQPYEWLKNQGRPLGENRGYIAKGFFNSWEEIAASPVQTFSDVQPGDVRYEDINKDGQIDVNDMVPIGYGDIPRIMYGINLGVGYKGFSITALFQGAAKVSHQYSDIVMNPFTDNGTIFEHQLDYWTPEHQNATFPRLTTLDNANLNNRQISTLNVKDADFLRLKTLEVAYDLPTK
;
A
#
# COMPACT_ATOMS: atom_id res chain seq x y z
N MET A 1 -26.65 -21.83 29.97
CA MET A 1 -25.47 -21.49 30.82
C MET A 1 -24.59 -20.53 30.06
N PRO A 2 -23.99 -19.56 30.70
CA PRO A 2 -23.02 -18.73 30.00
C PRO A 2 -21.86 -19.59 29.48
N TYR A 3 -21.46 -19.38 28.25
CA TYR A 3 -20.35 -20.09 27.65
C TYR A 3 -19.15 -19.14 27.58
N LEU A 4 -18.00 -19.62 28.02
CA LEU A 4 -16.74 -18.90 27.93
C LEU A 4 -15.65 -19.88 27.50
N LYS A 5 -14.93 -19.53 26.41
CA LYS A 5 -13.77 -20.28 25.92
C LYS A 5 -12.61 -19.33 25.71
N LEU A 6 -11.48 -19.62 26.32
CA LEU A 6 -10.22 -18.97 26.04
C LEU A 6 -9.45 -19.80 25.02
N LYS A 7 -8.83 -19.13 24.06
CA LYS A 7 -8.02 -19.73 22.99
C LYS A 7 -6.63 -19.11 23.01
N ALA A 8 -5.62 -19.94 22.86
CA ALA A 8 -4.27 -19.48 22.63
C ALA A 8 -3.57 -20.46 21.70
N SER A 9 -2.85 -19.95 20.74
CA SER A 9 -1.99 -20.74 19.87
C SER A 9 -0.67 -20.01 19.60
N TYR A 10 0.39 -20.78 19.54
CA TYR A 10 1.70 -20.30 19.14
C TYR A 10 2.30 -21.29 18.16
N GLY A 11 2.83 -20.81 17.05
CA GLY A 11 3.43 -21.65 16.03
C GLY A 11 4.52 -20.95 15.25
N GLN A 12 5.37 -21.74 14.61
CA GLN A 12 6.36 -21.26 13.66
C GLN A 12 6.15 -21.99 12.34
N VAL A 13 6.11 -21.22 11.25
CA VAL A 13 6.03 -21.75 9.88
C VAL A 13 7.22 -21.26 9.08
N GLY A 14 7.66 -22.06 8.11
CA GLY A 14 8.71 -21.70 7.17
C GLY A 14 8.15 -21.51 5.76
N ASN A 15 8.78 -20.62 4.99
CA ASN A 15 8.49 -20.38 3.60
C ASN A 15 9.79 -20.35 2.78
N SER A 16 9.81 -21.10 1.67
CA SER A 16 10.92 -21.13 0.72
C SER A 16 10.55 -20.60 -0.66
N SER A 17 9.34 -20.07 -0.82
CA SER A 17 8.89 -19.54 -2.13
C SER A 17 9.74 -18.32 -2.54
N GLY A 18 9.94 -18.18 -3.85
CA GLY A 18 10.72 -17.08 -4.42
C GLY A 18 12.25 -17.28 -4.39
N VAL A 19 12.72 -18.47 -3.98
CA VAL A 19 14.12 -18.84 -4.01
C VAL A 19 14.34 -19.92 -5.09
N ASP A 20 15.15 -19.61 -6.09
CA ASP A 20 15.52 -20.56 -7.14
C ASP A 20 16.46 -21.65 -6.60
N ALA A 21 16.43 -22.81 -7.26
CA ALA A 21 17.32 -23.90 -6.92
C ALA A 21 18.80 -23.47 -7.03
N PHE A 22 19.62 -23.92 -6.06
CA PHE A 22 21.05 -23.64 -6.00
C PHE A 22 21.45 -22.16 -5.82
N TYR A 23 20.54 -21.28 -5.42
CA TYR A 23 20.82 -19.85 -5.24
C TYR A 23 21.84 -19.54 -4.15
N TYR A 24 22.20 -20.52 -3.31
CA TYR A 24 23.32 -20.42 -2.35
C TYR A 24 24.70 -20.46 -3.00
N ARG A 25 24.78 -20.86 -4.29
CA ARG A 25 26.03 -20.88 -5.06
C ARG A 25 26.13 -19.63 -5.92
N GLY A 26 27.34 -19.12 -6.07
CA GLY A 26 27.63 -18.14 -7.11
C GLY A 26 27.46 -18.74 -8.48
N ARG A 27 27.04 -17.94 -9.45
CA ARG A 27 26.87 -18.38 -10.83
C ARG A 27 27.68 -17.50 -11.77
N MET A 28 28.44 -18.18 -12.64
CA MET A 28 29.09 -17.55 -13.79
C MET A 28 28.19 -17.75 -15.01
N TRP A 29 27.97 -16.68 -15.76
CA TRP A 29 27.11 -16.69 -16.93
C TRP A 29 27.88 -16.26 -18.16
N PRO A 30 27.80 -16.97 -19.34
CA PRO A 30 28.43 -16.55 -20.58
C PRO A 30 27.77 -15.28 -21.08
N GLN A 31 28.56 -14.35 -21.57
CA GLN A 31 28.12 -13.11 -22.18
C GLN A 31 28.94 -12.81 -23.42
N ASN A 32 28.29 -12.32 -24.48
CA ASN A 32 28.92 -12.17 -25.79
C ASN A 32 29.82 -10.95 -25.93
N GLU A 33 29.70 -9.97 -25.02
CA GLU A 33 30.41 -8.69 -25.13
C GLU A 33 31.03 -8.29 -23.77
N VAL A 34 31.96 -9.10 -23.26
CA VAL A 34 32.63 -8.83 -21.97
C VAL A 34 33.89 -8.01 -22.15
N TYR A 35 34.62 -8.22 -23.26
CA TYR A 35 35.84 -7.50 -23.54
C TYR A 35 35.73 -6.80 -24.88
N ILE A 36 36.18 -5.54 -24.93
CA ILE A 36 36.25 -4.73 -26.13
C ILE A 36 37.74 -4.49 -26.44
N THR A 37 38.17 -4.91 -27.61
CA THR A 37 39.57 -4.81 -28.06
C THR A 37 39.68 -4.21 -29.46
N GLY A 38 40.91 -4.01 -29.94
CA GLY A 38 41.20 -3.43 -31.25
C GLY A 38 41.44 -1.94 -31.22
N VAL A 39 42.07 -1.43 -32.28
CA VAL A 39 42.55 -0.04 -32.39
C VAL A 39 41.40 0.98 -32.18
N ASN A 40 40.20 0.65 -32.58
CA ASN A 40 39.01 1.50 -32.42
C ASN A 40 37.96 0.90 -31.50
N MET A 41 38.35 0.02 -30.55
CA MET A 41 37.41 -0.71 -29.67
C MET A 41 36.29 -1.44 -30.46
N GLY A 42 36.59 -1.87 -31.71
CA GLY A 42 35.60 -2.49 -32.58
C GLY A 42 35.45 -3.99 -32.45
N THR A 43 36.35 -4.67 -31.74
CA THR A 43 36.28 -6.12 -31.55
C THR A 43 35.70 -6.45 -30.19
N LYS A 44 34.55 -7.05 -30.20
CA LYS A 44 33.82 -7.51 -29.01
C LYS A 44 34.11 -9.01 -28.80
N LEU A 45 34.61 -9.36 -27.63
CA LEU A 45 34.94 -10.73 -27.26
C LEU A 45 34.00 -11.23 -26.15
N GLY A 46 33.52 -12.45 -26.32
CA GLY A 46 32.72 -13.13 -25.32
C GLY A 46 33.54 -13.56 -24.11
N GLY A 47 32.88 -13.74 -23.00
CA GLY A 47 33.51 -14.19 -21.75
C GLY A 47 32.48 -14.66 -20.74
N TYR A 48 32.90 -14.76 -19.50
CA TYR A 48 32.02 -15.11 -18.37
C TYR A 48 32.01 -13.97 -17.37
N ILE A 49 30.81 -13.68 -16.88
CA ILE A 49 30.61 -12.73 -15.77
C ILE A 49 29.99 -13.45 -14.59
N GLN A 50 30.27 -13.00 -13.40
CA GLN A 50 29.54 -13.43 -12.21
C GLN A 50 28.20 -12.69 -12.16
N ASP A 51 27.09 -13.37 -12.48
CA ASP A 51 25.76 -12.77 -12.49
C ASP A 51 25.02 -12.90 -11.15
N ILE A 52 25.39 -13.89 -10.33
CA ILE A 52 24.83 -14.11 -8.99
C ILE A 52 25.97 -14.30 -7.99
N LEU A 53 25.99 -13.48 -6.93
CA LEU A 53 26.86 -13.67 -5.79
C LEU A 53 26.41 -14.88 -4.96
N PRO A 54 27.36 -15.67 -4.40
CA PRO A 54 27.01 -16.76 -3.52
C PRO A 54 26.35 -16.26 -2.23
N ASN A 55 25.29 -16.94 -1.80
CA ASN A 55 24.65 -16.69 -0.51
C ASN A 55 24.70 -17.98 0.36
N PRO A 56 25.84 -18.30 0.98
CA PRO A 56 25.96 -19.53 1.76
C PRO A 56 25.07 -19.55 3.01
N GLY A 57 24.59 -18.38 3.44
CA GLY A 57 23.65 -18.22 4.56
C GLY A 57 22.18 -18.36 4.18
N LEU A 58 21.87 -18.82 2.96
CA LEU A 58 20.49 -18.96 2.49
C LEU A 58 19.71 -19.91 3.39
N THR A 59 18.58 -19.44 3.90
CA THR A 59 17.67 -20.21 4.76
C THR A 59 16.21 -19.88 4.41
N TRP A 60 15.29 -20.59 5.04
CA TRP A 60 13.85 -20.33 4.89
C TRP A 60 13.46 -19.06 5.65
N GLU A 61 12.55 -18.32 5.10
CA GLU A 61 11.80 -17.30 5.84
C GLU A 61 11.00 -17.97 6.95
N LYS A 62 10.90 -17.33 8.09
CA LYS A 62 10.21 -17.87 9.27
C LYS A 62 9.22 -16.87 9.80
N ALA A 63 7.99 -17.31 10.03
CA ALA A 63 6.96 -16.56 10.72
C ALA A 63 6.63 -17.19 12.07
N ARG A 64 6.71 -16.40 13.14
CA ARG A 64 6.28 -16.78 14.49
C ARG A 64 4.98 -16.11 14.80
N ILE A 65 3.92 -16.89 14.92
CA ILE A 65 2.56 -16.43 15.03
C ILE A 65 2.03 -16.76 16.43
N LEU A 66 1.56 -15.75 17.14
CA LEU A 66 0.83 -15.85 18.39
C LEU A 66 -0.59 -15.38 18.17
N ASN A 67 -1.58 -16.22 18.53
CA ASN A 67 -2.98 -15.82 18.58
C ASN A 67 -3.51 -16.06 20.00
N ILE A 68 -4.26 -15.10 20.53
CA ILE A 68 -4.97 -15.19 21.81
C ILE A 68 -6.39 -14.70 21.57
N GLY A 69 -7.37 -15.48 22.01
CA GLY A 69 -8.76 -15.15 21.77
C GLY A 69 -9.71 -15.60 22.88
N ILE A 70 -10.89 -15.01 22.83
CA ILE A 70 -12.00 -15.31 23.70
C ILE A 70 -13.28 -15.48 22.87
N ASP A 71 -14.00 -16.56 23.12
CA ASP A 71 -15.36 -16.76 22.63
C ASP A 71 -16.30 -16.80 23.83
N THR A 72 -17.36 -16.02 23.81
CA THR A 72 -18.34 -16.03 24.87
C THR A 72 -19.77 -15.95 24.33
N ARG A 73 -20.69 -16.60 25.04
CA ARG A 73 -22.12 -16.47 24.82
C ARG A 73 -22.78 -16.09 26.14
N LEU A 74 -23.56 -15.03 26.10
CA LEU A 74 -24.17 -14.41 27.26
C LEU A 74 -25.68 -14.28 27.06
N PHE A 75 -26.42 -14.03 28.14
CA PHE A 75 -27.86 -13.78 28.13
C PHE A 75 -28.67 -14.89 27.44
N SER A 76 -28.42 -16.15 27.83
CA SER A 76 -29.06 -17.32 27.24
C SER A 76 -28.86 -17.41 25.73
N ASP A 77 -27.59 -17.27 25.29
CA ASP A 77 -27.13 -17.32 23.93
C ASP A 77 -27.60 -16.15 23.01
N ARG A 78 -28.23 -15.11 23.60
CA ARG A 78 -28.65 -13.94 22.83
C ARG A 78 -27.50 -13.11 22.36
N LEU A 79 -26.40 -12.99 23.12
CA LEU A 79 -25.19 -12.28 22.76
C LEU A 79 -24.06 -13.28 22.59
N SER A 80 -23.48 -13.32 21.38
CA SER A 80 -22.22 -13.99 21.12
C SER A 80 -21.14 -12.94 20.82
N VAL A 81 -19.95 -13.09 21.42
CA VAL A 81 -18.81 -12.22 21.21
C VAL A 81 -17.58 -13.09 20.99
N THR A 82 -16.83 -12.78 19.94
CA THR A 82 -15.50 -13.31 19.69
C THR A 82 -14.52 -12.13 19.61
N ALA A 83 -13.42 -12.23 20.34
CA ALA A 83 -12.34 -11.27 20.26
C ALA A 83 -11.02 -12.03 20.14
N GLU A 84 -10.21 -11.67 19.16
CA GLU A 84 -8.91 -12.28 18.90
C GLU A 84 -7.85 -11.22 18.72
N PHE A 85 -6.70 -11.45 19.32
CA PHE A 85 -5.48 -10.69 19.12
C PHE A 85 -4.47 -11.60 18.44
N PHE A 86 -3.79 -11.08 17.42
CA PHE A 86 -2.70 -11.79 16.75
C PHE A 86 -1.43 -10.95 16.70
N LYS A 87 -0.30 -11.65 16.70
CA LYS A 87 1.02 -11.09 16.46
C LYS A 87 1.81 -12.05 15.58
N ASP A 88 2.30 -11.56 14.44
CA ASP A 88 3.12 -12.28 13.47
C ASP A 88 4.49 -11.59 13.35
N ASN A 89 5.55 -12.27 13.78
CA ASN A 89 6.91 -11.81 13.65
C ASN A 89 7.61 -12.62 12.56
N ARG A 90 7.84 -12.01 11.41
CA ARG A 90 8.56 -12.62 10.29
C ARG A 90 10.03 -12.18 10.32
N HIS A 91 10.93 -13.14 10.17
CA HIS A 91 12.35 -12.93 10.13
C HIS A 91 13.01 -13.84 9.08
N ASP A 92 14.25 -13.55 8.78
CA ASP A 92 14.99 -14.22 7.71
C ASP A 92 14.27 -14.08 6.35
N MET A 93 13.52 -12.98 6.13
CA MET A 93 12.86 -12.73 4.84
C MET A 93 13.91 -12.51 3.75
N TYR A 94 13.69 -13.13 2.61
CA TYR A 94 14.60 -13.09 1.47
C TYR A 94 14.39 -11.81 0.66
N VAL A 95 15.20 -10.80 0.93
CA VAL A 95 15.07 -9.44 0.38
C VAL A 95 16.35 -8.99 -0.31
N VAL A 96 16.25 -8.01 -1.20
CA VAL A 96 17.41 -7.38 -1.83
C VAL A 96 18.26 -6.67 -0.78
N ASN A 97 19.56 -6.92 -0.80
CA ASN A 97 20.52 -6.19 0.00
C ASN A 97 21.11 -5.04 -0.82
N ASN A 98 20.53 -3.86 -0.69
CA ASN A 98 20.97 -2.66 -1.39
C ASN A 98 22.26 -2.02 -0.83
N LYS A 99 22.80 -2.55 0.26
CA LYS A 99 24.07 -2.09 0.84
C LYS A 99 25.30 -2.56 0.06
N ILE A 100 25.11 -3.47 -0.90
CA ILE A 100 26.18 -3.93 -1.77
C ILE A 100 26.30 -2.99 -2.94
N SER A 101 27.47 -2.36 -3.07
CA SER A 101 27.74 -1.42 -4.14
C SER A 101 27.71 -2.08 -5.53
N SER A 102 27.13 -1.40 -6.52
CA SER A 102 27.18 -1.80 -7.93
C SER A 102 28.61 -1.91 -8.48
N LEU A 103 29.59 -1.28 -7.84
CA LEU A 103 31.02 -1.39 -8.19
C LEU A 103 31.60 -2.81 -8.04
N VAL A 104 30.90 -3.70 -7.32
CA VAL A 104 31.27 -5.12 -7.24
C VAL A 104 31.08 -5.84 -8.57
N GLY A 105 30.38 -5.21 -9.53
CA GLY A 105 30.20 -5.76 -10.87
C GLY A 105 29.10 -6.82 -11.00
N ASN A 106 28.17 -6.88 -10.05
CA ASN A 106 27.03 -7.78 -10.15
C ASN A 106 26.06 -7.36 -11.23
N VAL A 107 25.59 -8.34 -11.98
CA VAL A 107 24.54 -8.12 -13.00
C VAL A 107 23.14 -8.24 -12.39
N LYS A 108 22.97 -9.06 -11.36
CA LYS A 108 21.69 -9.28 -10.69
C LYS A 108 21.71 -8.78 -9.26
N GLU A 109 20.51 -8.42 -8.79
CA GLU A 109 20.29 -8.06 -7.40
C GLU A 109 20.75 -9.16 -6.45
N PHE A 110 21.49 -8.78 -5.44
CA PHE A 110 21.92 -9.71 -4.40
C PHE A 110 20.86 -9.77 -3.30
N LYS A 111 20.27 -10.95 -3.12
CA LYS A 111 19.25 -11.19 -2.10
C LYS A 111 19.80 -12.00 -0.93
N GLN A 112 19.39 -11.63 0.27
CA GLN A 112 19.79 -12.28 1.53
C GLN A 112 18.60 -12.42 2.47
N ASN A 113 18.71 -13.36 3.42
CA ASN A 113 17.73 -13.56 4.49
C ASN A 113 17.92 -12.55 5.64
N ILE A 114 17.77 -11.26 5.36
CA ILE A 114 18.01 -10.16 6.32
C ILE A 114 16.73 -9.37 6.64
N GLY A 115 15.65 -9.59 5.89
CA GLY A 115 14.41 -8.90 6.09
C GLY A 115 13.69 -9.32 7.37
N LYS A 116 13.04 -8.37 8.03
CA LYS A 116 12.20 -8.58 9.21
C LYS A 116 10.99 -7.66 9.17
N ILE A 117 9.81 -8.20 9.50
CA ILE A 117 8.57 -7.46 9.64
C ILE A 117 7.81 -7.96 10.85
N ASN A 118 7.22 -7.04 11.59
CA ASN A 118 6.29 -7.35 12.66
C ASN A 118 4.89 -6.92 12.25
N SER A 119 3.92 -7.80 12.42
CA SER A 119 2.50 -7.50 12.19
C SER A 119 1.71 -7.82 13.46
N HIS A 120 0.70 -7.04 13.74
CA HIS A 120 -0.22 -7.31 14.84
C HIS A 120 -1.59 -6.72 14.54
N GLY A 121 -2.59 -7.27 15.22
CA GLY A 121 -3.95 -6.79 15.02
C GLY A 121 -4.93 -7.41 16.00
N VAL A 122 -6.18 -6.98 15.83
CA VAL A 122 -7.33 -7.49 16.59
C VAL A 122 -8.48 -7.74 15.64
N ASP A 123 -9.18 -8.85 15.87
CA ASP A 123 -10.43 -9.20 15.20
C ASP A 123 -11.52 -9.32 16.24
N LEU A 124 -12.62 -8.60 16.04
CA LEU A 124 -13.76 -8.57 16.92
C LEU A 124 -15.03 -8.92 16.15
N SER A 125 -15.88 -9.74 16.73
CA SER A 125 -17.24 -9.93 16.25
C SER A 125 -18.21 -9.99 17.43
N ALA A 126 -19.36 -9.37 17.26
CA ALA A 126 -20.45 -9.44 18.22
C ALA A 126 -21.78 -9.62 17.48
N MET A 127 -22.64 -10.49 17.98
CA MET A 127 -23.96 -10.75 17.44
C MET A 127 -24.97 -10.82 18.56
N TRP A 128 -25.98 -9.99 18.50
CA TRP A 128 -27.15 -10.04 19.36
C TRP A 128 -28.34 -10.56 18.57
N ASN A 129 -29.00 -11.60 19.10
CA ASN A 129 -30.22 -12.15 18.54
C ASN A 129 -31.30 -12.17 19.64
N SER A 130 -32.50 -11.77 19.30
CA SER A 130 -33.62 -11.85 20.27
C SER A 130 -34.95 -11.97 19.53
N ASN A 131 -35.89 -12.63 20.23
CA ASN A 131 -37.28 -12.76 19.81
C ASN A 131 -38.18 -12.20 20.91
N ILE A 132 -39.17 -11.39 20.52
CA ILE A 132 -40.17 -10.81 21.39
C ILE A 132 -41.52 -10.96 20.72
N ALA A 133 -42.37 -11.88 21.26
CA ALA A 133 -43.64 -12.28 20.63
C ALA A 133 -43.42 -12.71 19.15
N ASP A 134 -44.08 -12.07 18.19
CA ASP A 134 -43.97 -12.38 16.76
C ASP A 134 -42.76 -11.67 16.07
N TRP A 135 -41.97 -10.91 16.82
CA TRP A 135 -40.82 -10.20 16.30
C TRP A 135 -39.53 -10.98 16.54
N SER A 136 -38.74 -11.11 15.51
CA SER A 136 -37.33 -11.51 15.57
C SER A 136 -36.44 -10.37 15.17
N TYR A 137 -35.31 -10.18 15.83
CA TYR A 137 -34.34 -9.18 15.41
C TYR A 137 -32.93 -9.61 15.77
N PHE A 138 -31.99 -9.16 14.95
CA PHE A 138 -30.58 -9.30 15.24
C PHE A 138 -29.82 -8.03 14.89
N ILE A 139 -28.74 -7.80 15.61
CA ILE A 139 -27.72 -6.81 15.30
C ILE A 139 -26.37 -7.46 15.47
N GLY A 140 -25.55 -7.41 14.43
CA GLY A 140 -24.20 -7.94 14.43
C GLY A 140 -23.19 -6.89 13.98
N GLY A 141 -21.99 -7.00 14.51
CA GLY A 141 -20.86 -6.18 14.12
C GLY A 141 -19.60 -7.02 13.98
N THR A 142 -18.80 -6.71 12.98
CA THR A 142 -17.44 -7.21 12.82
C THR A 142 -16.48 -6.04 12.71
N PHE A 143 -15.32 -6.18 13.30
CA PHE A 143 -14.26 -5.18 13.25
C PHE A 143 -12.91 -5.88 13.20
N SER A 144 -12.08 -5.52 12.23
CA SER A 144 -10.71 -6.00 12.09
C SER A 144 -9.77 -4.81 12.00
N TYR A 145 -8.73 -4.82 12.79
CA TYR A 145 -7.63 -3.88 12.70
C TYR A 145 -6.33 -4.65 12.57
N SER A 146 -5.53 -4.32 11.54
CA SER A 146 -4.19 -4.87 11.39
C SER A 146 -3.21 -3.80 10.94
N THR A 147 -1.99 -3.90 11.44
CA THR A 147 -0.88 -3.07 11.02
C THR A 147 0.41 -3.86 11.02
N ASN A 148 1.39 -3.38 10.28
CA ASN A 148 2.72 -3.96 10.25
C ASN A 148 3.79 -2.88 10.38
N GLU A 149 4.99 -3.29 10.70
CA GLU A 149 6.18 -2.45 10.79
C GLU A 149 7.36 -3.18 10.18
N LEU A 150 8.00 -2.55 9.22
CA LEU A 150 9.21 -3.04 8.58
C LEU A 150 10.42 -2.79 9.50
N ILE A 151 10.95 -3.85 10.08
CA ILE A 151 12.08 -3.76 11.04
C ILE A 151 13.41 -3.76 10.32
N ALA A 152 13.53 -4.50 9.22
CA ALA A 152 14.75 -4.55 8.40
C ALA A 152 14.40 -5.00 6.97
N ASN A 153 15.02 -4.38 5.98
CA ASN A 153 14.79 -4.68 4.56
C ASN A 153 16.04 -4.58 3.68
N GLY A 154 17.23 -4.43 4.28
CA GLY A 154 18.47 -4.28 3.51
C GLY A 154 18.61 -2.94 2.78
N GLU A 155 17.82 -1.93 3.11
CA GLU A 155 17.96 -0.59 2.52
C GLU A 155 19.29 0.07 2.92
N VAL A 156 19.78 0.97 2.07
CA VAL A 156 20.91 1.85 2.39
C VAL A 156 20.49 2.91 3.40
N ASP A 157 21.45 3.42 4.13
CA ASP A 157 21.20 4.51 5.09
C ASP A 157 20.72 5.75 4.32
N GLN A 158 19.57 6.28 4.74
CA GLN A 158 18.95 7.44 4.13
C GLN A 158 19.39 8.73 4.83
N PRO A 159 19.54 9.85 4.08
CA PRO A 159 19.96 11.12 4.67
C PRO A 159 18.93 11.69 5.64
N TYR A 160 17.66 11.37 5.44
CA TYR A 160 16.55 11.90 6.25
C TYR A 160 15.67 10.77 6.79
N GLU A 161 15.13 10.95 8.01
CA GLU A 161 14.27 9.96 8.67
C GLU A 161 12.98 9.66 7.88
N TRP A 162 12.42 10.68 7.21
CA TRP A 162 11.19 10.47 6.43
C TRP A 162 11.43 9.66 5.15
N LEU A 163 12.66 9.51 4.68
CA LEU A 163 13.00 8.67 3.53
C LEU A 163 13.15 7.18 3.89
N LYS A 164 13.33 6.86 5.17
CA LYS A 164 13.47 5.47 5.61
C LYS A 164 12.17 4.70 5.44
N ASN A 165 12.26 3.46 4.95
CA ASN A 165 11.18 2.50 4.99
C ASN A 165 11.17 1.72 6.31
N GLN A 166 12.33 1.54 6.92
CA GLN A 166 12.47 0.91 8.23
C GLN A 166 11.73 1.72 9.31
N GLY A 167 11.01 1.03 10.18
CA GLY A 167 10.14 1.64 11.20
C GLY A 167 8.75 2.04 10.68
N ARG A 168 8.45 1.76 9.40
CA ARG A 168 7.18 2.13 8.75
C ARG A 168 6.40 0.91 8.29
N PRO A 169 5.09 1.07 8.05
CA PRO A 169 4.29 0.04 7.43
C PRO A 169 4.71 -0.25 6.00
N LEU A 170 4.69 -1.52 5.64
CA LEU A 170 4.91 -1.94 4.26
C LEU A 170 3.76 -1.46 3.37
N GLY A 171 4.10 -0.91 2.18
CA GLY A 171 3.12 -0.43 1.21
C GLY A 171 2.51 0.94 1.54
N GLU A 172 3.10 1.70 2.45
CA GLU A 172 2.70 3.09 2.71
C GLU A 172 2.94 3.95 1.46
N ASN A 173 1.93 4.74 1.06
CA ASN A 173 2.07 5.66 -0.07
C ASN A 173 3.04 6.79 0.26
N ARG A 174 3.98 7.04 -0.64
CA ARG A 174 5.00 8.09 -0.52
C ARG A 174 5.00 8.98 -1.74
N GLY A 175 5.26 10.24 -1.53
CA GLY A 175 5.26 11.23 -2.61
C GLY A 175 5.46 12.63 -2.07
N TYR A 176 5.09 13.61 -2.86
CA TYR A 176 5.28 15.02 -2.58
C TYR A 176 4.00 15.64 -2.00
N ILE A 177 4.17 16.66 -1.14
CA ILE A 177 3.03 17.45 -0.67
C ILE A 177 2.74 18.53 -1.69
N ALA A 178 1.62 18.43 -2.41
CA ALA A 178 1.16 19.45 -3.33
C ALA A 178 0.56 20.63 -2.56
N LYS A 179 1.02 21.85 -2.86
CA LYS A 179 0.56 23.13 -2.28
C LYS A 179 -0.39 23.90 -3.21
N GLY A 180 -0.92 23.28 -4.25
CA GLY A 180 -1.70 23.90 -5.30
C GLY A 180 -0.90 24.10 -6.57
N PHE A 181 -1.29 25.10 -7.37
CA PHE A 181 -0.67 25.39 -8.65
C PHE A 181 0.05 26.75 -8.61
N PHE A 182 1.07 26.90 -9.43
CA PHE A 182 1.68 28.22 -9.64
C PHE A 182 0.72 29.13 -10.39
N ASN A 183 0.55 30.36 -9.92
CA ASN A 183 -0.37 31.32 -10.55
C ASN A 183 0.36 32.32 -11.47
N SER A 184 1.67 32.53 -11.27
CA SER A 184 2.44 33.47 -12.08
C SER A 184 3.93 33.09 -12.15
N TRP A 185 4.65 33.72 -13.08
CA TRP A 185 6.10 33.57 -13.22
C TRP A 185 6.87 34.14 -12.01
N GLU A 186 6.34 35.19 -11.38
CA GLU A 186 6.90 35.79 -10.18
C GLU A 186 6.85 34.81 -9.00
N GLU A 187 5.72 34.06 -8.87
CA GLU A 187 5.60 33.01 -7.87
C GLU A 187 6.59 31.87 -8.09
N ILE A 188 6.79 31.44 -9.34
CA ILE A 188 7.79 30.44 -9.70
C ILE A 188 9.20 30.92 -9.33
N ALA A 189 9.54 32.15 -9.70
CA ALA A 189 10.86 32.71 -9.42
C ALA A 189 11.16 32.86 -7.91
N ALA A 190 10.11 33.02 -7.08
CA ALA A 190 10.23 33.15 -5.62
C ALA A 190 10.13 31.79 -4.86
N SER A 191 9.87 30.69 -5.58
CA SER A 191 9.67 29.35 -4.99
C SER A 191 10.93 28.50 -5.14
N PRO A 192 11.08 27.43 -4.33
CA PRO A 192 12.10 26.40 -4.54
C PRO A 192 12.07 25.84 -5.96
N VAL A 193 13.24 25.53 -6.49
CA VAL A 193 13.38 24.98 -7.85
C VAL A 193 12.84 23.55 -7.90
N GLN A 194 11.86 23.27 -8.74
CA GLN A 194 11.37 21.90 -8.97
C GLN A 194 12.22 21.23 -10.05
N THR A 195 12.88 20.11 -9.70
CA THR A 195 13.93 19.51 -10.52
C THR A 195 13.42 18.51 -11.56
N PHE A 196 12.10 18.25 -11.61
CA PHE A 196 11.50 17.18 -12.45
C PHE A 196 11.38 17.57 -13.93
N SER A 197 11.00 18.80 -14.20
CA SER A 197 10.94 19.43 -15.52
C SER A 197 10.80 20.95 -15.35
N ASP A 198 10.96 21.70 -16.44
CA ASP A 198 10.63 23.13 -16.45
C ASP A 198 9.16 23.33 -16.05
N VAL A 199 8.93 24.31 -15.20
CA VAL A 199 7.59 24.65 -14.70
C VAL A 199 7.10 25.98 -15.25
N GLN A 200 5.77 26.11 -15.34
CA GLN A 200 5.11 27.35 -15.76
C GLN A 200 3.80 27.54 -14.98
N PRO A 201 3.17 28.72 -15.05
CA PRO A 201 1.88 28.92 -14.38
C PRO A 201 0.86 27.84 -14.72
N GLY A 202 0.17 27.33 -13.69
CA GLY A 202 -0.75 26.19 -13.75
C GLY A 202 -0.13 24.82 -13.48
N ASP A 203 1.20 24.73 -13.30
CA ASP A 203 1.85 23.50 -12.87
C ASP A 203 1.79 23.32 -11.35
N VAL A 204 1.86 22.07 -10.91
CA VAL A 204 1.80 21.72 -9.49
C VAL A 204 3.02 22.27 -8.74
N ARG A 205 2.76 22.93 -7.64
CA ARG A 205 3.77 23.42 -6.70
C ARG A 205 3.89 22.46 -5.53
N TYR A 206 5.10 21.98 -5.25
CA TYR A 206 5.39 21.07 -4.13
C TYR A 206 6.05 21.78 -2.96
N GLU A 207 5.96 21.15 -1.79
CA GLU A 207 6.59 21.63 -0.55
C GLU A 207 8.04 21.15 -0.47
N ASP A 208 8.95 22.07 -0.19
CA ASP A 208 10.35 21.80 0.15
C ASP A 208 10.41 21.39 1.63
N ILE A 209 10.58 20.09 1.87
CA ILE A 209 10.54 19.50 3.22
C ILE A 209 11.86 19.70 3.94
N ASN A 210 12.98 19.51 3.23
CA ASN A 210 14.32 19.64 3.80
C ASN A 210 14.83 21.09 3.83
N LYS A 211 14.14 22.01 3.11
CA LYS A 211 14.42 23.45 3.05
C LYS A 211 15.78 23.76 2.42
N ASP A 212 16.18 23.00 1.42
CA ASP A 212 17.44 23.25 0.70
C ASP A 212 17.26 24.15 -0.54
N GLY A 213 16.02 24.56 -0.85
CA GLY A 213 15.67 25.42 -1.98
C GLY A 213 15.44 24.65 -3.28
N GLN A 214 15.40 23.34 -3.24
CA GLN A 214 15.10 22.48 -4.37
C GLN A 214 14.03 21.49 -4.00
N ILE A 215 13.23 21.05 -4.96
CA ILE A 215 12.26 19.95 -4.79
C ILE A 215 12.81 18.75 -5.56
N ASP A 216 13.22 17.73 -4.85
CA ASP A 216 13.80 16.51 -5.41
C ASP A 216 13.38 15.25 -4.61
N VAL A 217 14.08 14.12 -4.83
CA VAL A 217 13.79 12.85 -4.13
C VAL A 217 13.89 12.95 -2.60
N ASN A 218 14.59 13.96 -2.07
CA ASN A 218 14.75 14.16 -0.64
C ASN A 218 13.50 14.75 0.03
N ASP A 219 12.55 15.27 -0.75
CA ASP A 219 11.28 15.83 -0.27
C ASP A 219 10.13 14.81 -0.28
N MET A 220 10.40 13.57 -0.69
CA MET A 220 9.40 12.51 -0.66
C MET A 220 9.08 12.09 0.78
N VAL A 221 7.83 12.28 1.18
CA VAL A 221 7.33 11.92 2.52
C VAL A 221 6.18 10.93 2.43
N PRO A 222 5.81 10.25 3.52
CA PRO A 222 4.55 9.52 3.59
C PRO A 222 3.37 10.47 3.39
N ILE A 223 2.50 10.17 2.43
CA ILE A 223 1.36 11.03 2.05
C ILE A 223 0.00 10.34 2.19
N GLY A 224 -0.02 9.12 2.71
CA GLY A 224 -1.25 8.36 2.92
C GLY A 224 -0.99 6.95 3.42
N TYR A 225 -2.06 6.23 3.64
CA TYR A 225 -2.00 4.80 3.91
C TYR A 225 -1.70 4.02 2.61
N GLY A 226 -1.44 2.71 2.71
CA GLY A 226 -1.37 1.84 1.54
C GLY A 226 -2.76 1.49 0.98
N ASP A 227 -2.77 0.75 -0.11
CA ASP A 227 -4.00 0.28 -0.76
C ASP A 227 -4.74 -0.83 0.03
N ILE A 228 -4.09 -1.41 1.03
CA ILE A 228 -4.69 -2.42 1.90
C ILE A 228 -5.24 -1.73 3.15
N PRO A 229 -6.55 -1.77 3.41
CA PRO A 229 -7.16 -1.16 4.57
C PRO A 229 -6.58 -1.73 5.88
N ARG A 230 -6.23 -0.85 6.82
CA ARG A 230 -5.85 -1.27 8.18
C ARG A 230 -7.06 -1.58 9.06
N ILE A 231 -8.22 -1.00 8.73
CA ILE A 231 -9.48 -1.23 9.43
C ILE A 231 -10.50 -1.73 8.42
N MET A 232 -11.15 -2.85 8.74
CA MET A 232 -12.33 -3.33 8.04
C MET A 232 -13.45 -3.55 9.06
N TYR A 233 -14.67 -3.15 8.70
CA TYR A 233 -15.82 -3.33 9.60
C TYR A 233 -17.08 -3.65 8.81
N GLY A 234 -17.98 -4.36 9.50
CA GLY A 234 -19.29 -4.70 8.98
C GLY A 234 -20.36 -4.55 10.05
N ILE A 235 -21.56 -4.12 9.65
CA ILE A 235 -22.73 -4.06 10.51
C ILE A 235 -23.84 -4.81 9.80
N ASN A 236 -24.38 -5.83 10.47
CA ASN A 236 -25.45 -6.66 9.96
C ASN A 236 -26.68 -6.50 10.85
N LEU A 237 -27.78 -6.09 10.24
CA LEU A 237 -29.03 -5.79 10.92
C LEU A 237 -30.15 -6.64 10.32
N GLY A 238 -31.05 -7.13 11.14
CA GLY A 238 -32.23 -7.79 10.62
C GLY A 238 -33.42 -7.69 11.58
N VAL A 239 -34.59 -7.62 11.00
CA VAL A 239 -35.87 -7.67 11.70
C VAL A 239 -36.85 -8.55 10.94
N GLY A 240 -37.57 -9.39 11.66
CA GLY A 240 -38.62 -10.24 11.12
C GLY A 240 -39.94 -10.08 11.90
N TYR A 241 -41.06 -10.15 11.20
CA TYR A 241 -42.42 -10.09 11.75
C TYR A 241 -43.38 -10.90 10.90
N LYS A 242 -43.99 -11.92 11.50
CA LYS A 242 -45.05 -12.74 10.88
C LYS A 242 -44.75 -13.18 9.43
N GLY A 243 -43.58 -13.75 9.22
CA GLY A 243 -43.10 -14.22 7.91
C GLY A 243 -42.45 -13.15 7.03
N PHE A 244 -42.57 -11.88 7.32
CA PHE A 244 -41.78 -10.84 6.68
C PHE A 244 -40.42 -10.70 7.36
N SER A 245 -39.37 -10.51 6.58
CA SER A 245 -38.04 -10.19 7.08
C SER A 245 -37.35 -9.15 6.23
N ILE A 246 -36.60 -8.28 6.90
CA ILE A 246 -35.72 -7.28 6.28
C ILE A 246 -34.35 -7.44 6.88
N THR A 247 -33.34 -7.58 6.04
CA THR A 247 -31.93 -7.63 6.46
C THR A 247 -31.12 -6.58 5.72
N ALA A 248 -30.17 -5.99 6.41
CA ALA A 248 -29.25 -5.00 5.82
C ALA A 248 -27.82 -5.30 6.29
N LEU A 249 -26.89 -5.34 5.32
CA LEU A 249 -25.46 -5.44 5.55
C LEU A 249 -24.77 -4.16 5.11
N PHE A 250 -24.14 -3.48 6.06
CA PHE A 250 -23.21 -2.40 5.82
C PHE A 250 -21.78 -2.91 5.90
N GLN A 251 -20.93 -2.45 5.00
CA GLN A 251 -19.51 -2.78 4.98
C GLN A 251 -18.70 -1.51 4.78
N GLY A 252 -17.62 -1.38 5.54
CA GLY A 252 -16.71 -0.26 5.42
C GLY A 252 -15.24 -0.68 5.57
N ALA A 253 -14.39 0.19 5.11
CA ALA A 253 -12.95 0.13 5.30
C ALA A 253 -12.47 1.53 5.70
N ALA A 254 -11.39 1.57 6.49
CA ALA A 254 -10.77 2.82 6.89
C ALA A 254 -9.25 2.67 7.03
N LYS A 255 -8.55 3.79 7.10
CA LYS A 255 -7.08 3.87 7.03
C LYS A 255 -6.55 3.19 5.78
N VAL A 256 -7.10 3.58 4.65
CA VAL A 256 -6.73 3.15 3.31
C VAL A 256 -6.66 4.38 2.41
N SER A 257 -5.68 4.42 1.52
CA SER A 257 -5.58 5.44 0.49
C SER A 257 -5.55 4.79 -0.88
N HIS A 258 -6.06 5.49 -1.87
CA HIS A 258 -5.99 5.07 -3.25
C HIS A 258 -5.18 6.07 -4.06
N GLN A 259 -4.21 5.55 -4.81
CA GLN A 259 -3.44 6.34 -5.76
C GLN A 259 -4.12 6.25 -7.13
N TYR A 260 -4.64 7.38 -7.60
CA TYR A 260 -5.16 7.44 -8.96
C TYR A 260 -4.03 7.30 -9.99
N SER A 261 -4.31 6.53 -11.03
CA SER A 261 -3.36 6.33 -12.14
C SER A 261 -3.17 7.62 -12.94
N ASP A 262 -2.05 7.67 -13.66
CA ASP A 262 -1.67 8.83 -14.47
C ASP A 262 -2.76 9.22 -15.48
N ILE A 263 -3.40 8.25 -16.13
CA ILE A 263 -4.48 8.50 -17.10
C ILE A 263 -5.72 9.18 -16.48
N VAL A 264 -5.98 8.93 -15.18
CA VAL A 264 -7.11 9.57 -14.47
C VAL A 264 -6.75 11.00 -14.06
N MET A 265 -5.49 11.25 -13.75
CA MET A 265 -5.02 12.55 -13.24
C MET A 265 -4.57 13.49 -14.34
N ASN A 266 -3.94 12.98 -15.40
CA ASN A 266 -3.35 13.78 -16.47
C ASN A 266 -4.08 13.51 -17.80
N PRO A 267 -4.76 14.51 -18.35
CA PRO A 267 -5.38 14.42 -19.68
C PRO A 267 -4.33 14.08 -20.76
N PHE A 268 -4.81 13.44 -21.83
CA PHE A 268 -4.03 13.11 -23.04
C PHE A 268 -2.89 12.09 -22.83
N THR A 269 -2.80 11.45 -21.65
CA THR A 269 -1.84 10.38 -21.39
C THR A 269 -2.03 9.24 -22.40
N ASP A 270 -0.94 8.68 -22.91
CA ASP A 270 -0.92 7.60 -23.92
C ASP A 270 -1.76 7.89 -25.18
N ASN A 271 -1.73 9.13 -25.67
CA ASN A 271 -2.55 9.62 -26.78
C ASN A 271 -4.08 9.52 -26.52
N GLY A 272 -4.48 9.50 -25.25
CA GLY A 272 -5.86 9.47 -24.83
C GLY A 272 -6.60 10.80 -25.05
N THR A 273 -7.78 10.90 -24.49
CA THR A 273 -8.61 12.12 -24.49
C THR A 273 -8.70 12.72 -23.10
N ILE A 274 -9.41 13.83 -22.97
CA ILE A 274 -9.78 14.43 -21.69
C ILE A 274 -11.08 13.79 -21.20
N PHE A 275 -11.16 13.50 -19.91
CA PHE A 275 -12.37 13.03 -19.25
C PHE A 275 -13.17 14.19 -18.64
N GLU A 276 -14.48 14.01 -18.44
CA GLU A 276 -15.38 15.03 -17.89
C GLU A 276 -14.88 15.58 -16.53
N HIS A 277 -14.40 14.71 -15.64
CA HIS A 277 -13.89 15.13 -14.33
C HIS A 277 -12.60 15.98 -14.40
N GLN A 278 -11.85 15.93 -15.52
CA GLN A 278 -10.64 16.71 -15.75
C GLN A 278 -10.93 18.09 -16.39
N LEU A 279 -12.19 18.42 -16.66
CA LEU A 279 -12.56 19.72 -17.27
C LEU A 279 -12.38 20.90 -16.32
N ASP A 280 -12.29 20.64 -15.01
CA ASP A 280 -11.95 21.63 -13.98
C ASP A 280 -10.42 21.80 -13.88
N TYR A 281 -9.78 22.24 -14.97
CA TYR A 281 -8.35 22.45 -15.07
C TYR A 281 -7.98 23.93 -14.92
N TRP A 282 -6.75 24.17 -14.50
CA TRP A 282 -6.23 25.51 -14.29
C TRP A 282 -6.10 26.29 -15.60
N THR A 283 -6.56 27.54 -15.58
CA THR A 283 -6.31 28.59 -16.57
C THR A 283 -6.02 29.91 -15.86
N PRO A 284 -5.44 30.94 -16.53
CA PRO A 284 -5.23 32.25 -15.91
C PRO A 284 -6.51 32.88 -15.35
N GLU A 285 -7.67 32.57 -15.95
CA GLU A 285 -9.00 33.05 -15.53
C GLU A 285 -9.63 32.12 -14.49
N HIS A 286 -9.13 30.90 -14.31
CA HIS A 286 -9.65 29.88 -13.39
C HIS A 286 -8.53 29.23 -12.57
N GLN A 287 -7.99 29.99 -11.61
CA GLN A 287 -6.84 29.58 -10.81
C GLN A 287 -7.15 28.62 -9.65
N ASN A 288 -8.43 28.51 -9.23
CA ASN A 288 -8.90 27.63 -8.17
C ASN A 288 -9.36 26.26 -8.69
N ALA A 289 -8.75 25.78 -9.75
CA ALA A 289 -9.08 24.51 -10.38
C ALA A 289 -8.66 23.29 -9.52
N THR A 290 -9.25 22.14 -9.80
CA THR A 290 -8.90 20.86 -9.17
C THR A 290 -7.72 20.20 -9.86
N PHE A 291 -7.56 20.43 -11.18
CA PHE A 291 -6.49 19.83 -12.00
C PHE A 291 -5.52 20.89 -12.50
N PRO A 292 -4.26 20.51 -12.74
CA PRO A 292 -3.27 21.43 -13.28
C PRO A 292 -3.63 21.86 -14.71
N ARG A 293 -2.88 22.79 -15.28
CA ARG A 293 -3.03 23.20 -16.68
C ARG A 293 -2.96 22.00 -17.62
N LEU A 294 -3.65 22.07 -18.74
CA LEU A 294 -3.60 21.05 -19.78
C LEU A 294 -2.25 21.07 -20.51
N THR A 295 -1.75 19.89 -20.85
CA THR A 295 -0.57 19.68 -21.71
C THR A 295 -0.75 18.42 -22.53
N THR A 296 -0.33 18.47 -23.79
CA THR A 296 -0.31 17.31 -24.71
C THR A 296 1.08 16.67 -24.81
N LEU A 297 2.09 17.25 -24.14
CA LEU A 297 3.46 16.81 -24.22
C LEU A 297 3.81 15.97 -22.98
N ASP A 298 3.68 14.65 -23.11
CA ASP A 298 3.92 13.71 -22.01
C ASP A 298 5.28 13.87 -21.33
N ASN A 299 6.33 14.09 -22.10
CA ASN A 299 7.70 14.23 -21.58
C ASN A 299 8.07 15.65 -21.12
N ALA A 300 7.26 16.65 -21.43
CA ALA A 300 7.57 18.04 -21.10
C ALA A 300 6.99 18.49 -19.75
N ASN A 301 6.18 17.66 -19.11
CA ASN A 301 5.54 18.00 -17.84
C ASN A 301 5.65 16.87 -16.80
N LEU A 302 6.86 16.39 -16.58
CA LEU A 302 7.13 15.39 -15.55
C LEU A 302 6.84 15.92 -14.14
N ASN A 303 6.84 17.23 -13.97
CA ASN A 303 6.50 17.87 -12.70
C ASN A 303 5.08 17.52 -12.24
N ASN A 304 4.07 17.63 -13.12
CA ASN A 304 2.67 17.37 -12.74
C ASN A 304 2.35 15.86 -12.58
N ARG A 305 3.26 14.99 -13.00
CA ARG A 305 3.11 13.53 -12.94
C ARG A 305 3.74 12.90 -11.71
N GLN A 306 4.32 13.69 -10.81
CA GLN A 306 4.88 13.17 -9.57
C GLN A 306 3.77 12.65 -8.65
N ILE A 307 4.04 11.51 -7.98
CA ILE A 307 3.16 10.98 -6.94
C ILE A 307 3.08 12.02 -5.81
N SER A 308 1.89 12.47 -5.49
CA SER A 308 1.69 13.55 -4.52
C SER A 308 0.32 13.47 -3.83
N THR A 309 0.07 14.35 -2.90
CA THR A 309 -1.24 14.51 -2.27
C THR A 309 -2.34 14.93 -3.26
N LEU A 310 -1.98 15.28 -4.50
CA LEU A 310 -2.94 15.55 -5.56
C LEU A 310 -3.60 14.25 -6.06
N ASN A 311 -2.82 13.17 -6.22
CA ASN A 311 -3.28 11.91 -6.79
C ASN A 311 -3.44 10.77 -5.77
N VAL A 312 -2.92 10.91 -4.54
CA VAL A 312 -3.20 9.99 -3.43
C VAL A 312 -4.33 10.56 -2.59
N LYS A 313 -5.44 9.85 -2.55
CA LYS A 313 -6.66 10.28 -1.85
C LYS A 313 -7.06 9.28 -0.77
N ASP A 314 -7.78 9.79 0.23
CA ASP A 314 -8.46 8.96 1.22
C ASP A 314 -9.51 8.10 0.53
N ALA A 315 -9.45 6.79 0.78
CA ALA A 315 -10.36 5.79 0.23
C ALA A 315 -11.21 5.12 1.31
N ASP A 316 -11.35 5.76 2.47
CA ASP A 316 -12.23 5.31 3.52
C ASP A 316 -13.69 5.31 3.03
N PHE A 317 -14.44 4.27 3.34
CA PHE A 317 -15.84 4.18 2.92
C PHE A 317 -16.71 3.39 3.89
N LEU A 318 -18.00 3.69 3.84
CA LEU A 318 -19.09 2.89 4.37
C LEU A 318 -20.18 2.76 3.30
N ARG A 319 -20.59 1.54 2.98
CA ARG A 319 -21.63 1.27 1.98
C ARG A 319 -22.67 0.30 2.48
N LEU A 320 -23.91 0.49 2.07
CA LEU A 320 -24.94 -0.54 2.13
C LEU A 320 -24.61 -1.58 1.05
N LYS A 321 -24.16 -2.77 1.46
CA LYS A 321 -23.74 -3.82 0.53
C LYS A 321 -24.91 -4.69 0.09
N THR A 322 -25.79 -5.00 1.03
CA THR A 322 -26.96 -5.85 0.79
C THR A 322 -28.15 -5.28 1.52
N LEU A 323 -29.29 -5.22 0.85
CA LEU A 323 -30.60 -5.02 1.43
C LEU A 323 -31.51 -6.12 0.88
N GLU A 324 -32.08 -6.93 1.77
CA GLU A 324 -32.94 -8.04 1.42
C GLU A 324 -34.28 -7.87 2.12
N VAL A 325 -35.35 -8.10 1.38
CA VAL A 325 -36.72 -8.18 1.89
C VAL A 325 -37.27 -9.53 1.47
N ALA A 326 -37.69 -10.33 2.43
CA ALA A 326 -38.22 -11.67 2.18
C ALA A 326 -39.56 -11.87 2.88
N TYR A 327 -40.37 -12.78 2.34
CA TYR A 327 -41.62 -13.23 2.92
C TYR A 327 -41.71 -14.77 2.86
N ASP A 328 -41.80 -15.40 4.02
CA ASP A 328 -42.02 -16.84 4.15
C ASP A 328 -43.48 -17.15 3.97
N LEU A 329 -43.82 -17.86 2.90
CA LEU A 329 -45.18 -18.31 2.66
C LEU A 329 -45.57 -19.37 3.74
N PRO A 330 -46.78 -19.23 4.37
CA PRO A 330 -47.22 -20.17 5.34
C PRO A 330 -47.33 -21.56 4.70
N THR A 331 -46.59 -22.51 5.22
CA THR A 331 -46.78 -23.94 4.89
C THR A 331 -48.07 -24.41 5.49
N LYS A 332 -48.98 -25.00 4.68
CA LYS A 332 -50.22 -25.61 5.14
C LYS A 332 -49.96 -26.82 6.03
#